data_c3eb27c44fc5dbeb70f4cae69bb2deff
#
_entry.id   c3eb27c44fc5dbeb70f4cae69bb2deff
#
_cell.length_a   1.000
_cell.length_b   1.000
_cell.length_c   1.000
_cell.angle_alpha   90.00
_cell.angle_beta   90.00
_cell.angle_gamma   90.00
#
_symmetry.space_group_name_H-M   'P 1'
#
loop_
_entity.id
_entity.type
_entity.pdbx_description
1 polymer ?
#
loop_
_entity_poly.entity_id
_entity_poly.type
_entity_poly.pdbx_seq_one_letter_code
_entity_poly.pdbx_strand_id
1 'polypeptide(L)'
;MSSKEKRPALISDFDNTLFFRNTEERFKAQDIFEILFFQKRGGIFGICTGRSPDSVLDTISSFMHPDFIISVSGALIVDGEGNVLDRQCMDLETTEAIYNRFKDCARVVVHADGRVYALCKAEYKLQVQIYSCSELPADRIYGVSMRLPDENAAAEAARLIEKEYGDKVSAFQNLVNVDIVAAGCSKGTGAARVRELFPIGRMGGIGDSYNDLPLIEAADVGFTFPTAPEPLRDASDHIVLSVSQAIEKMG
;
A
#
# COMPACT_ATOMS: atom_id res chain seq x y z
N MET A 1 32.68 -7.00 -4.03
CA MET A 1 31.46 -6.23 -3.80
C MET A 1 31.47 -5.81 -2.33
N SER A 2 31.57 -4.51 -2.03
CA SER A 2 31.50 -4.01 -0.65
C SER A 2 30.11 -4.33 -0.11
N SER A 3 30.02 -5.10 1.00
CA SER A 3 28.76 -5.29 1.71
C SER A 3 28.33 -3.92 2.21
N LYS A 4 27.25 -3.37 1.63
CA LYS A 4 26.65 -2.15 2.16
C LYS A 4 26.28 -2.41 3.61
N GLU A 5 26.65 -1.49 4.50
CA GLU A 5 26.30 -1.57 5.92
C GLU A 5 24.77 -1.68 6.06
N LYS A 6 24.33 -2.67 6.85
CA LYS A 6 22.89 -2.88 7.08
C LYS A 6 22.33 -1.81 7.99
N ARG A 7 21.21 -1.23 7.61
CA ARG A 7 20.55 -0.07 8.22
C ARG A 7 19.19 -0.46 8.83
N PRO A 8 18.77 0.14 9.95
CA PRO A 8 17.39 -0.02 10.43
C PRO A 8 16.41 0.60 9.43
N ALA A 9 15.25 -0.04 9.24
CA ALA A 9 14.19 0.47 8.38
C ALA A 9 12.85 0.46 9.11
N LEU A 10 12.02 1.48 8.88
CA LEU A 10 10.61 1.47 9.26
C LEU A 10 9.76 1.60 8.00
N ILE A 11 8.81 0.67 7.82
CA ILE A 11 7.82 0.68 6.76
C ILE A 11 6.47 1.02 7.38
N SER A 12 5.88 2.13 6.97
CA SER A 12 4.61 2.62 7.49
C SER A 12 3.50 2.45 6.46
N ASP A 13 2.34 1.93 6.89
CA ASP A 13 1.11 2.20 6.18
C ASP A 13 0.87 3.71 6.08
N PHE A 14 -0.02 4.12 5.17
CA PHE A 14 -0.22 5.53 4.86
C PHE A 14 -1.52 6.07 5.44
N ASP A 15 -2.68 5.56 5.02
CA ASP A 15 -3.99 6.08 5.43
C ASP A 15 -4.34 5.66 6.86
N ASN A 16 -4.71 6.61 7.73
CA ASN A 16 -4.99 6.46 9.17
C ASN A 16 -3.80 6.01 10.03
N THR A 17 -2.62 5.84 9.43
CA THR A 17 -1.36 5.54 10.11
C THR A 17 -0.44 6.77 10.12
N LEU A 18 -0.07 7.26 8.94
CA LEU A 18 0.75 8.45 8.75
C LEU A 18 -0.07 9.66 8.29
N PHE A 19 -1.08 9.43 7.44
CA PHE A 19 -1.95 10.43 6.84
C PHE A 19 -3.38 10.29 7.34
N PHE A 20 -3.95 11.38 7.87
CA PHE A 20 -5.29 11.46 8.46
C PHE A 20 -6.19 12.40 7.64
N ARG A 21 -6.89 11.85 6.65
CA ARG A 21 -7.66 12.65 5.67
C ARG A 21 -8.73 13.57 6.28
N ASN A 22 -9.38 13.13 7.35
CA ASN A 22 -10.57 13.78 7.92
C ASN A 22 -10.27 14.61 9.18
N THR A 23 -8.99 14.95 9.43
CA THR A 23 -8.55 15.77 10.54
C THR A 23 -7.99 17.09 10.04
N GLU A 24 -7.99 18.13 10.90
CA GLU A 24 -7.34 19.41 10.59
C GLU A 24 -5.84 19.22 10.39
N GLU A 25 -5.22 18.43 11.27
CA GLU A 25 -3.82 18.03 11.15
C GLU A 25 -3.73 16.70 10.37
N ARG A 26 -3.53 16.82 9.05
CA ARG A 26 -3.43 15.64 8.17
C ARG A 26 -2.21 14.76 8.43
N PHE A 27 -1.17 15.33 9.01
CA PHE A 27 0.08 14.66 9.41
C PHE A 27 0.45 15.17 10.79
N LYS A 28 0.78 14.28 11.71
CA LYS A 28 1.32 14.69 13.01
C LYS A 28 2.72 15.26 12.81
N ALA A 29 2.91 16.51 13.21
CA ALA A 29 4.21 17.20 13.05
C ALA A 29 5.38 16.43 13.70
N GLN A 30 5.13 15.77 14.84
CA GLN A 30 6.12 14.95 15.52
C GLN A 30 6.51 13.72 14.69
N ASP A 31 5.56 13.07 14.00
CA ASP A 31 5.87 11.92 13.15
C ASP A 31 6.78 12.32 11.99
N ILE A 32 6.47 13.43 11.32
CA ILE A 32 7.31 13.96 10.23
C ILE A 32 8.71 14.30 10.72
N PHE A 33 8.82 14.99 11.88
CA PHE A 33 10.12 15.34 12.46
C PHE A 33 10.97 14.09 12.75
N GLU A 34 10.39 13.08 13.39
CA GLU A 34 11.11 11.86 13.75
C GLU A 34 11.49 11.02 12.53
N ILE A 35 10.64 10.97 11.47
CA ILE A 35 10.98 10.31 10.21
C ILE A 35 12.22 10.98 9.58
N LEU A 36 12.21 12.30 9.42
CA LEU A 36 13.33 13.04 8.83
C LEU A 36 14.61 12.87 9.67
N PHE A 37 14.47 12.87 11.00
CA PHE A 37 15.61 12.67 11.90
C PHE A 37 16.14 11.23 11.84
N PHE A 38 15.26 10.23 11.74
CA PHE A 38 15.60 8.82 11.55
C PHE A 38 16.40 8.61 10.25
N GLN A 39 15.92 9.17 9.12
CA GLN A 39 16.63 9.13 7.85
C GLN A 39 18.00 9.83 7.93
N LYS A 40 18.08 11.01 8.59
CA LYS A 40 19.34 11.75 8.79
C LYS A 40 20.38 10.94 9.57
N ARG A 41 19.96 10.08 10.49
CA ARG A 41 20.83 9.16 11.25
C ARG A 41 21.16 7.87 10.50
N GLY A 42 20.79 7.77 9.25
CA GLY A 42 21.04 6.60 8.39
C GLY A 42 19.95 5.55 8.43
N GLY A 43 18.79 5.77 9.07
CA GLY A 43 17.61 4.93 8.95
C GLY A 43 17.04 4.97 7.53
N ILE A 44 16.25 3.97 7.18
CA ILE A 44 15.49 3.87 5.93
C ILE A 44 14.01 3.99 6.27
N PHE A 45 13.29 4.92 5.64
CA PHE A 45 11.86 5.07 5.83
C PHE A 45 11.12 4.77 4.53
N GLY A 46 10.19 3.82 4.57
CA GLY A 46 9.33 3.44 3.45
C GLY A 46 7.85 3.59 3.77
N ILE A 47 7.04 3.81 2.72
CA ILE A 47 5.58 3.81 2.80
C ILE A 47 5.06 2.54 2.14
N CYS A 48 4.00 1.92 2.71
CA CYS A 48 3.34 0.73 2.17
C CYS A 48 1.83 0.93 2.12
N THR A 49 1.23 1.02 0.92
CA THR A 49 -0.16 1.46 0.74
C THR A 49 -0.86 0.81 -0.46
N GLY A 50 -2.19 0.80 -0.45
CA GLY A 50 -3.02 0.48 -1.62
C GLY A 50 -3.06 1.59 -2.68
N ARG A 51 -2.60 2.81 -2.35
CA ARG A 51 -2.60 3.93 -3.29
C ARG A 51 -1.59 3.76 -4.42
N SER A 52 -1.81 4.49 -5.53
CA SER A 52 -0.81 4.68 -6.58
C SER A 52 0.35 5.56 -6.10
N PRO A 53 1.58 5.42 -6.64
CA PRO A 53 2.71 6.27 -6.30
C PRO A 53 2.41 7.76 -6.50
N ASP A 54 1.82 8.13 -7.63
CA ASP A 54 1.47 9.54 -7.92
C ASP A 54 0.58 10.16 -6.82
N SER A 55 -0.37 9.39 -6.29
CA SER A 55 -1.27 9.86 -5.22
C SER A 55 -0.54 10.09 -3.90
N VAL A 56 0.45 9.26 -3.57
CA VAL A 56 1.27 9.42 -2.37
C VAL A 56 2.19 10.64 -2.55
N LEU A 57 2.93 10.70 -3.66
CA LEU A 57 3.90 11.76 -3.95
C LEU A 57 3.23 13.14 -4.05
N ASP A 58 2.06 13.26 -4.70
CA ASP A 58 1.29 14.51 -4.72
C ASP A 58 0.92 15.01 -3.31
N THR A 59 0.78 14.09 -2.37
CA THR A 59 0.41 14.42 -0.98
C THR A 59 1.61 14.84 -0.13
N ILE A 60 2.81 14.27 -0.33
CA ILE A 60 3.94 14.39 0.62
C ILE A 60 5.18 15.11 0.07
N SER A 61 5.37 15.19 -1.25
CA SER A 61 6.63 15.63 -1.87
C SER A 61 7.10 17.03 -1.49
N SER A 62 6.22 17.88 -0.96
CA SER A 62 6.58 19.23 -0.53
C SER A 62 7.33 19.28 0.82
N PHE A 63 7.30 18.21 1.64
CA PHE A 63 7.86 18.22 3.00
C PHE A 63 8.51 16.90 3.44
N MET A 64 8.31 15.78 2.72
CA MET A 64 8.85 14.47 3.08
C MET A 64 9.19 13.66 1.83
N HIS A 65 10.32 12.93 1.88
CA HIS A 65 10.76 12.03 0.81
C HIS A 65 11.08 10.66 1.43
N PRO A 66 10.21 9.64 1.26
CA PRO A 66 10.52 8.28 1.69
C PRO A 66 11.65 7.70 0.82
N ASP A 67 12.41 6.74 1.33
CA ASP A 67 13.44 6.05 0.55
C ASP A 67 12.81 5.18 -0.54
N PHE A 68 11.58 4.67 -0.31
CA PHE A 68 10.78 3.92 -1.26
C PHE A 68 9.28 3.97 -0.91
N ILE A 69 8.45 3.60 -1.88
CA ILE A 69 7.01 3.40 -1.70
C ILE A 69 6.64 2.02 -2.24
N ILE A 70 6.08 1.18 -1.38
CA ILE A 70 5.38 -0.06 -1.73
C ILE A 70 3.93 0.33 -2.01
N SER A 71 3.56 0.34 -3.27
CA SER A 71 2.27 0.81 -3.77
C SER A 71 1.37 -0.34 -4.21
N VAL A 72 0.09 -0.03 -4.41
CA VAL A 72 -0.91 -0.97 -4.93
C VAL A 72 -0.83 -2.29 -4.17
N SER A 73 -0.93 -2.20 -2.83
CA SER A 73 -0.92 -3.36 -1.92
C SER A 73 0.22 -4.36 -2.17
N GLY A 74 1.40 -3.86 -2.55
CA GLY A 74 2.61 -4.67 -2.77
C GLY A 74 2.94 -4.98 -4.23
N ALA A 75 2.08 -4.65 -5.20
CA ALA A 75 2.32 -4.99 -6.60
C ALA A 75 3.36 -4.09 -7.29
N LEU A 76 3.58 -2.88 -6.79
CA LEU A 76 4.53 -1.91 -7.37
C LEU A 76 5.43 -1.33 -6.29
N ILE A 77 6.74 -1.34 -6.50
CA ILE A 77 7.73 -0.68 -5.64
C ILE A 77 8.42 0.40 -6.45
N VAL A 78 8.40 1.62 -5.93
CA VAL A 78 9.11 2.77 -6.51
C VAL A 78 10.06 3.39 -5.49
N ASP A 79 11.06 4.13 -5.96
CA ASP A 79 11.88 4.98 -5.08
C ASP A 79 11.12 6.24 -4.61
N GLY A 80 11.75 7.07 -3.81
CA GLY A 80 11.15 8.33 -3.31
C GLY A 80 10.85 9.38 -4.37
N GLU A 81 11.32 9.18 -5.60
CA GLU A 81 11.09 10.06 -6.76
C GLU A 81 10.03 9.48 -7.71
N GLY A 82 9.55 8.25 -7.46
CA GLY A 82 8.54 7.57 -8.28
C GLY A 82 9.12 6.68 -9.39
N ASN A 83 10.44 6.46 -9.44
CA ASN A 83 11.05 5.54 -10.41
C ASN A 83 10.77 4.09 -10.00
N VAL A 84 10.36 3.26 -10.96
CA VAL A 84 10.00 1.86 -10.71
C VAL A 84 11.26 1.05 -10.38
N LEU A 85 11.26 0.41 -9.20
CA LEU A 85 12.31 -0.49 -8.74
C LEU A 85 11.93 -1.96 -8.94
N ASP A 86 10.64 -2.31 -8.73
CA ASP A 86 10.13 -3.65 -8.91
C ASP A 86 8.61 -3.63 -9.13
N ARG A 87 8.08 -4.62 -9.84
CA ARG A 87 6.65 -4.71 -10.15
C ARG A 87 6.19 -6.15 -10.35
N GLN A 88 4.91 -6.38 -10.03
CA GLN A 88 4.15 -7.58 -10.36
C GLN A 88 2.89 -7.14 -11.10
N CYS A 89 2.64 -7.70 -12.28
CA CYS A 89 1.55 -7.27 -13.14
C CYS A 89 0.42 -8.30 -13.18
N MET A 90 -0.80 -7.82 -13.28
CA MET A 90 -1.99 -8.59 -13.67
C MET A 90 -2.10 -8.62 -15.19
N ASP A 91 -2.71 -9.65 -15.73
CA ASP A 91 -3.06 -9.70 -17.16
C ASP A 91 -4.33 -8.88 -17.45
N LEU A 92 -4.42 -8.40 -18.71
CA LEU A 92 -5.53 -7.56 -19.15
C LEU A 92 -6.86 -8.35 -19.17
N GLU A 93 -6.84 -9.62 -19.53
CA GLU A 93 -8.05 -10.48 -19.62
C GLU A 93 -8.69 -10.62 -18.22
N THR A 94 -7.91 -10.95 -17.21
CA THR A 94 -8.37 -11.04 -15.81
C THR A 94 -8.86 -9.69 -15.30
N THR A 95 -8.15 -8.61 -15.61
CA THR A 95 -8.54 -7.23 -15.24
C THR A 95 -9.90 -6.87 -15.85
N GLU A 96 -10.11 -7.14 -17.13
CA GLU A 96 -11.36 -6.87 -17.83
C GLU A 96 -12.50 -7.75 -17.32
N ALA A 97 -12.26 -9.02 -17.02
CA ALA A 97 -13.23 -9.93 -16.43
C ALA A 97 -13.73 -9.41 -15.06
N ILE A 98 -12.80 -9.00 -14.17
CA ILE A 98 -13.13 -8.42 -12.87
C ILE A 98 -13.92 -7.11 -13.05
N TYR A 99 -13.46 -6.21 -13.93
CA TYR A 99 -14.18 -4.97 -14.22
C TYR A 99 -15.62 -5.26 -14.67
N ASN A 100 -15.81 -6.12 -15.67
CA ASN A 100 -17.13 -6.45 -16.21
C ASN A 100 -18.05 -7.13 -15.17
N ARG A 101 -17.49 -7.88 -14.22
CA ARG A 101 -18.20 -8.54 -13.13
C ARG A 101 -18.78 -7.58 -12.12
N PHE A 102 -18.09 -6.44 -11.85
CA PHE A 102 -18.41 -5.55 -10.73
C PHE A 102 -18.80 -4.12 -11.13
N LYS A 103 -18.66 -3.70 -12.39
CA LYS A 103 -18.90 -2.32 -12.87
C LYS A 103 -20.30 -1.76 -12.55
N ASP A 104 -21.30 -2.63 -12.43
CA ASP A 104 -22.70 -2.21 -12.19
C ASP A 104 -23.03 -2.10 -10.69
N CYS A 105 -22.21 -2.67 -9.80
CA CYS A 105 -22.44 -2.66 -8.36
C CYS A 105 -21.31 -2.01 -7.52
N ALA A 106 -20.19 -1.71 -8.16
CA ALA A 106 -19.04 -1.07 -7.52
C ALA A 106 -18.46 0.03 -8.39
N ARG A 107 -17.80 1.00 -7.74
CA ARG A 107 -16.90 1.90 -8.46
C ARG A 107 -15.56 1.19 -8.63
N VAL A 108 -15.21 0.87 -9.86
CA VAL A 108 -13.98 0.14 -10.19
C VAL A 108 -12.98 1.10 -10.84
N VAL A 109 -11.73 1.07 -10.36
CA VAL A 109 -10.58 1.76 -10.96
C VAL A 109 -9.43 0.78 -11.14
N VAL A 110 -8.57 1.05 -12.13
CA VAL A 110 -7.40 0.21 -12.44
C VAL A 110 -6.13 0.99 -12.17
N HIS A 111 -5.20 0.38 -11.45
CA HIS A 111 -3.86 0.91 -11.22
C HIS A 111 -2.92 0.38 -12.31
N ALA A 112 -2.45 1.26 -13.18
CA ALA A 112 -1.55 0.91 -14.24
C ALA A 112 -0.56 2.04 -14.51
N ASP A 113 0.65 1.72 -14.91
CA ASP A 113 1.70 2.69 -15.28
C ASP A 113 1.93 3.82 -14.25
N GLY A 114 1.83 3.48 -12.94
CA GLY A 114 1.94 4.42 -11.83
C GLY A 114 0.70 5.28 -11.57
N ARG A 115 -0.34 5.20 -12.41
CA ARG A 115 -1.55 6.03 -12.42
C ARG A 115 -2.80 5.24 -12.07
N VAL A 116 -3.89 5.97 -11.83
CA VAL A 116 -5.24 5.40 -11.64
C VAL A 116 -6.09 5.69 -12.87
N TYR A 117 -6.60 4.64 -13.50
CA TYR A 117 -7.50 4.70 -14.66
C TYR A 117 -8.93 4.43 -14.22
N ALA A 118 -9.86 5.28 -14.64
CA ALA A 118 -11.29 5.16 -14.35
C ALA A 118 -12.08 4.95 -15.64
N LEU A 119 -12.81 3.82 -15.73
CA LEU A 119 -13.76 3.53 -16.80
C LEU A 119 -15.14 4.18 -16.58
N CYS A 120 -15.26 5.00 -15.55
CA CYS A 120 -16.40 5.84 -15.23
C CYS A 120 -15.92 7.29 -15.11
N LYS A 121 -16.81 8.21 -14.74
CA LYS A 121 -16.43 9.61 -14.51
C LYS A 121 -15.30 9.67 -13.47
N ALA A 122 -14.19 10.33 -13.83
CA ALA A 122 -13.09 10.58 -12.90
C ALA A 122 -13.57 11.46 -11.72
N GLU A 123 -13.22 11.08 -10.49
CA GLU A 123 -13.57 11.82 -9.27
C GLU A 123 -12.43 12.69 -8.77
N TYR A 124 -11.20 12.34 -9.10
CA TYR A 124 -10.01 13.01 -8.61
C TYR A 124 -9.15 13.48 -9.78
N LYS A 125 -8.44 14.60 -9.58
CA LYS A 125 -7.59 15.24 -10.59
C LYS A 125 -6.53 14.30 -11.20
N LEU A 126 -6.02 13.34 -10.42
CA LEU A 126 -4.98 12.42 -10.86
C LEU A 126 -5.51 11.17 -11.58
N GLN A 127 -6.84 11.01 -11.70
CA GLN A 127 -7.41 9.88 -12.43
C GLN A 127 -7.41 10.15 -13.94
N VAL A 128 -7.00 9.16 -14.71
CA VAL A 128 -7.10 9.16 -16.18
C VAL A 128 -8.43 8.52 -16.56
N GLN A 129 -9.32 9.28 -17.18
CA GLN A 129 -10.57 8.72 -17.69
C GLN A 129 -10.31 7.96 -18.99
N ILE A 130 -10.79 6.71 -19.05
CA ILE A 130 -10.80 5.86 -20.23
C ILE A 130 -12.22 5.33 -20.48
N TYR A 131 -12.46 4.80 -21.67
CA TYR A 131 -13.80 4.32 -22.08
C TYR A 131 -13.81 2.82 -22.33
N SER A 132 -12.65 2.17 -22.39
CA SER A 132 -12.49 0.73 -22.60
C SER A 132 -11.23 0.23 -21.88
N CYS A 133 -11.27 -1.03 -21.41
CA CYS A 133 -10.08 -1.70 -20.88
C CYS A 133 -8.96 -1.83 -21.93
N SER A 134 -9.28 -1.81 -23.21
CA SER A 134 -8.27 -1.84 -24.28
C SER A 134 -7.36 -0.61 -24.34
N GLU A 135 -7.71 0.48 -23.66
CA GLU A 135 -6.88 1.68 -23.50
C GLU A 135 -5.84 1.55 -22.38
N LEU A 136 -5.93 0.49 -21.53
CA LEU A 136 -4.97 0.24 -20.47
C LEU A 136 -3.62 -0.22 -21.06
N PRO A 137 -2.48 0.16 -20.44
CA PRO A 137 -1.18 -0.37 -20.81
C PRO A 137 -1.06 -1.84 -20.31
N ALA A 138 -1.39 -2.80 -21.17
CA ALA A 138 -1.60 -4.21 -20.85
C ALA A 138 -0.41 -4.91 -20.13
N ASP A 139 0.81 -4.42 -20.33
CA ASP A 139 2.04 -4.93 -19.71
C ASP A 139 2.39 -4.25 -18.36
N ARG A 140 1.57 -3.29 -17.91
CA ARG A 140 1.81 -2.47 -16.72
C ARG A 140 0.55 -2.26 -15.89
N ILE A 141 -0.32 -3.26 -15.80
CA ILE A 141 -1.47 -3.28 -14.89
C ILE A 141 -1.02 -3.88 -13.57
N TYR A 142 -1.10 -3.13 -12.48
CA TYR A 142 -0.60 -3.53 -11.16
C TYR A 142 -1.72 -4.00 -10.23
N GLY A 143 -2.95 -3.50 -10.42
CA GLY A 143 -4.06 -3.87 -9.58
C GLY A 143 -5.38 -3.22 -9.99
N VAL A 144 -6.44 -3.66 -9.32
CA VAL A 144 -7.79 -3.10 -9.42
C VAL A 144 -8.24 -2.73 -8.02
N SER A 145 -8.78 -1.51 -7.84
CA SER A 145 -9.46 -1.14 -6.59
C SER A 145 -10.93 -0.94 -6.85
N MET A 146 -11.75 -1.48 -5.96
CA MET A 146 -13.20 -1.34 -5.99
C MET A 146 -13.71 -0.70 -4.72
N ARG A 147 -14.68 0.21 -4.86
CA ARG A 147 -15.45 0.74 -3.74
C ARG A 147 -16.88 0.22 -3.82
N LEU A 148 -17.29 -0.49 -2.80
CA LEU A 148 -18.59 -1.11 -2.64
C LEU A 148 -19.50 -0.21 -1.78
N PRO A 149 -20.83 -0.47 -1.76
CA PRO A 149 -21.79 0.31 -0.97
C PRO A 149 -21.55 0.22 0.54
N ASP A 150 -21.13 -0.95 1.04
CA ASP A 150 -20.89 -1.22 2.46
C ASP A 150 -19.83 -2.33 2.66
N GLU A 151 -19.45 -2.58 3.91
CA GLU A 151 -18.43 -3.55 4.28
C GLU A 151 -18.83 -5.01 4.00
N ASN A 152 -20.13 -5.33 4.08
CA ASN A 152 -20.62 -6.69 3.79
C ASN A 152 -20.52 -6.98 2.28
N ALA A 153 -20.88 -6.01 1.45
CA ALA A 153 -20.71 -6.10 0.00
C ALA A 153 -19.22 -6.22 -0.39
N ALA A 154 -18.33 -5.50 0.31
CA ALA A 154 -16.89 -5.61 0.10
C ALA A 154 -16.36 -6.99 0.50
N ALA A 155 -16.78 -7.53 1.64
CA ALA A 155 -16.40 -8.88 2.09
C ALA A 155 -16.85 -9.95 1.09
N GLU A 156 -18.10 -9.87 0.60
CA GLU A 156 -18.63 -10.82 -0.39
C GLU A 156 -17.90 -10.68 -1.73
N ALA A 157 -17.60 -9.46 -2.19
CA ALA A 157 -16.85 -9.24 -3.42
C ALA A 157 -15.42 -9.84 -3.32
N ALA A 158 -14.71 -9.61 -2.21
CA ALA A 158 -13.39 -10.20 -1.99
C ALA A 158 -13.45 -11.73 -2.03
N ARG A 159 -14.43 -12.34 -1.34
CA ARG A 159 -14.63 -13.79 -1.32
C ARG A 159 -14.95 -14.37 -2.71
N LEU A 160 -15.76 -13.66 -3.50
CA LEU A 160 -16.08 -14.08 -4.87
C LEU A 160 -14.85 -14.02 -5.77
N ILE A 161 -14.04 -12.98 -5.66
CA ILE A 161 -12.80 -12.84 -6.45
C ILE A 161 -11.82 -13.94 -6.10
N GLU A 162 -11.57 -14.20 -4.81
CA GLU A 162 -10.71 -15.30 -4.38
C GLU A 162 -11.20 -16.66 -4.89
N LYS A 163 -12.53 -16.87 -4.91
CA LYS A 163 -13.12 -18.12 -5.41
C LYS A 163 -13.00 -18.29 -6.93
N GLU A 164 -13.21 -17.19 -7.69
CA GLU A 164 -13.29 -17.24 -9.16
C GLU A 164 -11.93 -17.04 -9.84
N TYR A 165 -11.00 -16.30 -9.18
CA TYR A 165 -9.73 -15.86 -9.76
C TYR A 165 -8.52 -16.03 -8.82
N GLY A 166 -8.64 -16.73 -7.69
CA GLY A 166 -7.58 -16.81 -6.67
C GLY A 166 -6.29 -17.50 -7.11
N ASP A 167 -6.29 -18.17 -8.26
CA ASP A 167 -5.08 -18.69 -8.92
C ASP A 167 -4.30 -17.58 -9.66
N LYS A 168 -4.95 -16.46 -9.99
CA LYS A 168 -4.37 -15.32 -10.74
C LYS A 168 -4.22 -14.06 -9.92
N VAL A 169 -5.06 -13.85 -8.91
CA VAL A 169 -5.09 -12.63 -8.10
C VAL A 169 -5.26 -12.92 -6.61
N SER A 170 -4.87 -11.95 -5.78
CA SER A 170 -5.20 -11.86 -4.36
C SER A 170 -6.09 -10.65 -4.12
N ALA A 171 -7.12 -10.78 -3.26
CA ALA A 171 -8.07 -9.72 -2.96
C ALA A 171 -8.05 -9.37 -1.46
N PHE A 172 -7.89 -8.08 -1.15
CA PHE A 172 -7.80 -7.57 0.22
C PHE A 172 -8.93 -6.57 0.50
N GLN A 173 -9.78 -6.91 1.47
CA GLN A 173 -10.78 -5.96 1.95
C GLN A 173 -10.14 -4.90 2.86
N ASN A 174 -10.53 -3.65 2.64
CA ASN A 174 -10.25 -2.53 3.53
C ASN A 174 -11.52 -1.68 3.67
N LEU A 175 -12.28 -1.88 4.76
CA LEU A 175 -13.59 -1.30 5.00
C LEU A 175 -14.53 -1.59 3.80
N VAL A 176 -15.01 -0.54 3.12
CA VAL A 176 -15.88 -0.64 1.93
C VAL A 176 -15.10 -0.84 0.62
N ASN A 177 -13.76 -0.89 0.68
CA ASN A 177 -12.92 -1.06 -0.50
C ASN A 177 -12.38 -2.48 -0.59
N VAL A 178 -12.10 -2.92 -1.81
CA VAL A 178 -11.39 -4.17 -2.11
C VAL A 178 -10.26 -3.84 -3.07
N ASP A 179 -9.03 -4.14 -2.65
CA ASP A 179 -7.83 -4.05 -3.48
C ASP A 179 -7.50 -5.44 -4.03
N ILE A 180 -7.29 -5.52 -5.33
CA ILE A 180 -7.02 -6.74 -6.07
C ILE A 180 -5.70 -6.59 -6.79
N VAL A 181 -4.78 -7.52 -6.59
CA VAL A 181 -3.42 -7.52 -7.14
C VAL A 181 -3.07 -8.89 -7.69
N ALA A 182 -1.96 -9.02 -8.41
CA ALA A 182 -1.49 -10.31 -8.88
C ALA A 182 -1.33 -11.32 -7.72
N ALA A 183 -1.60 -12.60 -7.99
CA ALA A 183 -1.48 -13.66 -6.99
C ALA A 183 -0.09 -13.65 -6.32
N GLY A 184 -0.07 -13.84 -5.01
CA GLY A 184 1.14 -13.77 -4.21
C GLY A 184 1.63 -12.37 -3.86
N CYS A 185 0.99 -11.30 -4.36
CA CYS A 185 1.25 -9.93 -3.90
C CYS A 185 0.48 -9.65 -2.59
N SER A 186 1.13 -8.95 -1.69
CA SER A 186 0.58 -8.37 -0.47
C SER A 186 1.53 -7.28 0.04
N LYS A 187 1.11 -6.50 1.04
CA LYS A 187 2.00 -5.55 1.73
C LYS A 187 3.24 -6.27 2.30
N GLY A 188 3.08 -7.50 2.80
CA GLY A 188 4.18 -8.30 3.34
C GLY A 188 5.16 -8.80 2.28
N THR A 189 4.68 -9.32 1.16
CA THR A 189 5.58 -9.73 0.07
C THR A 189 6.27 -8.52 -0.58
N GLY A 190 5.62 -7.37 -0.64
CA GLY A 190 6.25 -6.11 -1.00
C GLY A 190 7.40 -5.74 -0.05
N ALA A 191 7.18 -5.82 1.25
CA ALA A 191 8.20 -5.59 2.27
C ALA A 191 9.38 -6.58 2.18
N ALA A 192 9.11 -7.86 1.89
CA ALA A 192 10.16 -8.85 1.67
C ALA A 192 11.05 -8.50 0.46
N ARG A 193 10.44 -8.07 -0.67
CA ARG A 193 11.20 -7.66 -1.87
C ARG A 193 12.05 -6.40 -1.62
N VAL A 194 11.58 -5.47 -0.80
CA VAL A 194 12.37 -4.28 -0.42
C VAL A 194 13.64 -4.64 0.33
N ARG A 195 13.66 -5.73 1.13
CA ARG A 195 14.89 -6.21 1.76
C ARG A 195 15.97 -6.64 0.77
N GLU A 196 15.60 -7.05 -0.45
CA GLU A 196 16.52 -7.40 -1.52
C GLU A 196 17.05 -6.15 -2.25
N LEU A 197 16.24 -5.10 -2.32
CA LEU A 197 16.57 -3.85 -3.02
C LEU A 197 17.39 -2.88 -2.17
N PHE A 198 17.19 -2.88 -0.85
CA PHE A 198 17.80 -1.93 0.09
C PHE A 198 18.64 -2.64 1.15
N PRO A 199 19.69 -2.01 1.69
CA PRO A 199 20.56 -2.61 2.71
C PRO A 199 19.88 -2.64 4.09
N ILE A 200 18.72 -3.30 4.20
CA ILE A 200 17.94 -3.38 5.42
C ILE A 200 18.51 -4.45 6.35
N GLY A 201 18.79 -4.05 7.59
CA GLY A 201 19.17 -4.93 8.69
C GLY A 201 17.94 -5.38 9.48
N ARG A 202 17.46 -4.51 10.36
CA ARG A 202 16.25 -4.70 11.14
C ARG A 202 15.10 -3.89 10.54
N MET A 203 13.96 -4.50 10.29
CA MET A 203 12.79 -3.88 9.68
C MET A 203 11.63 -3.82 10.67
N GLY A 204 11.12 -2.60 10.92
CA GLY A 204 9.83 -2.39 11.57
C GLY A 204 8.71 -2.26 10.55
N GLY A 205 7.53 -2.76 10.88
CA GLY A 205 6.29 -2.55 10.12
C GLY A 205 5.22 -1.92 11.02
N ILE A 206 4.53 -0.88 10.56
CA ILE A 206 3.43 -0.25 11.29
C ILE A 206 2.19 -0.09 10.41
N GLY A 207 1.01 -0.44 10.95
CA GLY A 207 -0.27 -0.32 10.26
C GLY A 207 -1.46 -0.29 11.22
N ASP A 208 -2.67 -0.03 10.67
CA ASP A 208 -3.90 0.19 11.47
C ASP A 208 -5.05 -0.76 11.12
N SER A 209 -4.97 -1.51 10.02
CA SER A 209 -6.09 -2.30 9.50
C SER A 209 -5.72 -3.70 9.00
N TYR A 210 -6.72 -4.52 8.68
CA TYR A 210 -6.52 -5.94 8.32
C TYR A 210 -5.55 -6.17 7.16
N ASN A 211 -5.49 -5.28 6.17
CA ASN A 211 -4.59 -5.40 5.03
C ASN A 211 -3.11 -5.13 5.40
N ASP A 212 -2.84 -4.69 6.64
CA ASP A 212 -1.49 -4.49 7.18
C ASP A 212 -0.94 -5.72 7.87
N LEU A 213 -1.79 -6.70 8.21
CA LEU A 213 -1.35 -7.92 8.89
C LEU A 213 -0.16 -8.58 8.19
N PRO A 214 -0.15 -8.76 6.83
CA PRO A 214 1.01 -9.30 6.15
C PRO A 214 2.28 -8.45 6.28
N LEU A 215 2.18 -7.12 6.40
CA LEU A 215 3.32 -6.24 6.64
C LEU A 215 3.90 -6.46 8.05
N ILE A 216 3.02 -6.53 9.06
CA ILE A 216 3.41 -6.77 10.46
C ILE A 216 4.12 -8.13 10.58
N GLU A 217 3.56 -9.18 9.98
CA GLU A 217 4.13 -10.54 10.01
C GLU A 217 5.48 -10.65 9.25
N ALA A 218 5.70 -9.83 8.21
CA ALA A 218 6.96 -9.80 7.46
C ALA A 218 8.06 -8.97 8.13
N ALA A 219 7.70 -8.13 9.09
CA ALA A 219 8.63 -7.27 9.82
C ALA A 219 9.40 -8.07 10.92
N ASP A 220 10.58 -7.57 11.29
CA ASP A 220 11.30 -8.06 12.47
C ASP A 220 10.71 -7.51 13.76
N VAL A 221 9.97 -6.39 13.67
CA VAL A 221 9.25 -5.75 14.77
C VAL A 221 7.94 -5.19 14.23
N GLY A 222 6.82 -5.72 14.70
CA GLY A 222 5.49 -5.27 14.36
C GLY A 222 4.97 -4.18 15.31
N PHE A 223 4.40 -3.13 14.74
CA PHE A 223 3.77 -2.02 15.48
C PHE A 223 2.33 -1.82 15.01
N THR A 224 1.43 -1.54 15.94
CA THR A 224 0.07 -1.12 15.61
C THR A 224 -0.52 -0.18 16.68
N PHE A 225 -1.75 0.25 16.49
CA PHE A 225 -2.45 1.20 17.35
C PHE A 225 -3.45 0.51 18.29
N PRO A 226 -3.84 1.14 19.43
CA PRO A 226 -4.86 0.59 20.32
C PRO A 226 -6.23 0.39 19.64
N THR A 227 -6.51 1.17 18.58
CA THR A 227 -7.77 1.15 17.82
C THR A 227 -7.78 0.12 16.68
N ALA A 228 -6.64 -0.52 16.40
CA ALA A 228 -6.52 -1.52 15.35
C ALA A 228 -7.36 -2.78 15.66
N PRO A 229 -7.76 -3.57 14.66
CA PRO A 229 -8.42 -4.85 14.86
C PRO A 229 -7.62 -5.81 15.74
N GLU A 230 -8.31 -6.65 16.51
CA GLU A 230 -7.70 -7.61 17.43
C GLU A 230 -6.61 -8.48 16.78
N PRO A 231 -6.82 -9.10 15.59
CA PRO A 231 -5.77 -9.90 14.96
C PRO A 231 -4.48 -9.12 14.66
N LEU A 232 -4.59 -7.83 14.33
CA LEU A 232 -3.43 -7.00 14.08
C LEU A 232 -2.70 -6.67 15.40
N ARG A 233 -3.44 -6.39 16.48
CA ARG A 233 -2.86 -6.17 17.81
C ARG A 233 -2.14 -7.41 18.34
N ASP A 234 -2.73 -8.59 18.12
CA ASP A 234 -2.16 -9.87 18.59
C ASP A 234 -0.88 -10.24 17.83
N ALA A 235 -0.78 -9.87 16.54
CA ALA A 235 0.40 -10.10 15.71
C ALA A 235 1.51 -9.07 15.94
N SER A 236 1.23 -7.95 16.61
CA SER A 236 2.19 -6.85 16.78
C SER A 236 2.98 -6.99 18.09
N ASP A 237 4.29 -6.71 18.01
CA ASP A 237 5.16 -6.69 19.21
C ASP A 237 4.89 -5.49 20.12
N HIS A 238 4.42 -4.38 19.53
CA HIS A 238 4.19 -3.14 20.28
C HIS A 238 2.93 -2.42 19.84
N ILE A 239 2.15 -1.98 20.82
CA ILE A 239 1.04 -1.03 20.64
C ILE A 239 1.61 0.37 20.87
N VAL A 240 1.44 1.26 19.87
CA VAL A 240 1.98 2.63 19.87
C VAL A 240 0.88 3.64 19.53
N LEU A 241 1.12 4.92 19.78
CA LEU A 241 0.17 6.01 19.51
C LEU A 241 0.52 6.82 18.26
N SER A 242 1.71 6.58 17.67
CA SER A 242 2.23 7.35 16.55
C SER A 242 3.39 6.62 15.86
N VAL A 243 3.70 7.04 14.64
CA VAL A 243 4.89 6.57 13.90
C VAL A 243 6.18 6.97 14.62
N SER A 244 6.20 8.16 15.25
CA SER A 244 7.36 8.61 16.05
C SER A 244 7.67 7.64 17.19
N GLN A 245 6.67 7.14 17.92
CA GLN A 245 6.89 6.13 18.96
C GLN A 245 7.41 4.80 18.42
N ALA A 246 7.00 4.40 17.20
CA ALA A 246 7.56 3.21 16.56
C ALA A 246 9.04 3.40 16.24
N ILE A 247 9.45 4.59 15.71
CA ILE A 247 10.84 4.94 15.45
C ILE A 247 11.68 4.88 16.73
N GLU A 248 11.18 5.45 17.84
CA GLU A 248 11.87 5.41 19.14
C GLU A 248 12.16 3.98 19.61
N LYS A 249 11.21 3.04 19.37
CA LYS A 249 11.35 1.62 19.73
C LYS A 249 12.22 0.81 18.77
N MET A 250 12.48 1.33 17.58
CA MET A 250 13.43 0.73 16.64
C MET A 250 14.90 0.89 17.10
N GLY A 251 15.15 1.80 18.01
CA GLY A 251 16.41 1.93 18.71
C GLY A 251 17.34 2.88 18.21
#